data_7098e55612c072a740efbb951dc03e0b
#
_entry.id   7098e55612c072a740efbb951dc03e0b
#
_cell.length_a   1.000
_cell.length_b   1.000
_cell.length_c   1.000
_cell.angle_alpha   90.00
_cell.angle_beta   90.00
_cell.angle_gamma   90.00
#
_symmetry.space_group_name_H-M   'P 1'
#
loop_
_entity.id
_entity.type
_entity.pdbx_description
1 polymer ?
#
loop_
_entity_poly.entity_id
_entity_poly.type
_entity_poly.pdbx_seq_one_letter_code
_entity_poly.pdbx_strand_id
1 'polypeptide(L)'
;MNKEYAVGLDIGGTHITAAIIDIVEMKVIDFSLHKESFDSNLPVEEVMTIWEKAIRISIENSKAKNIVGLAACMPGPFDYENGICWIKDQSKYEHFYGLNVRYLFQGTLNLSSDFPILFENDAVCFGKGEVFKNSGNLSKKVMAITLGTGLGACFIDKGISISSGDLVPTDGEIYNIPFKNGIAEDYVSARGLLAKYFALSGKKLNNCLELFNLAKAEDQLAIKAFQEMGEDLAEIIMPWLEKFSADSFIIGGKIANASEFFLPAFSKKIKESGSNVGISISTDNEIAALLGATSLLYTV
;
A
#
# COMPACT_ATOMS: atom_id res chain seq x y z
N MET A 1 26.42 -16.83 -8.38
CA MET A 1 26.25 -15.77 -7.37
C MET A 1 25.63 -16.41 -6.16
N ASN A 2 26.07 -16.10 -4.94
CA ASN A 2 25.38 -16.55 -3.74
C ASN A 2 24.01 -15.87 -3.72
N LYS A 3 22.96 -16.65 -3.48
CA LYS A 3 21.62 -16.08 -3.31
C LYS A 3 21.57 -15.25 -2.04
N GLU A 4 21.02 -14.06 -2.12
CA GLU A 4 20.81 -13.15 -1.00
C GLU A 4 19.30 -13.01 -0.76
N TYR A 5 18.91 -13.17 0.48
CA TYR A 5 17.53 -13.15 0.88
C TYR A 5 17.27 -12.02 1.87
N ALA A 6 16.06 -11.48 1.85
CA ALA A 6 15.62 -10.53 2.85
C ALA A 6 14.27 -10.97 3.45
N VAL A 7 14.03 -10.54 4.68
CA VAL A 7 12.70 -10.60 5.28
C VAL A 7 11.91 -9.38 4.81
N GLY A 8 10.82 -9.60 4.09
CA GLY A 8 9.84 -8.57 3.77
C GLY A 8 8.65 -8.65 4.73
N LEU A 9 8.22 -7.51 5.23
CA LEU A 9 7.08 -7.39 6.13
C LEU A 9 6.06 -6.40 5.57
N ASP A 10 4.79 -6.78 5.59
CA ASP A 10 3.64 -5.89 5.41
C ASP A 10 2.89 -5.82 6.74
N ILE A 11 3.00 -4.67 7.43
CA ILE A 11 2.48 -4.46 8.79
C ILE A 11 1.31 -3.49 8.72
N GLY A 12 0.10 -4.05 8.81
CA GLY A 12 -1.15 -3.28 8.88
C GLY A 12 -1.65 -3.11 10.31
N GLY A 13 -2.80 -2.46 10.50
CA GLY A 13 -3.39 -2.25 11.83
C GLY A 13 -3.93 -3.51 12.52
N THR A 14 -4.12 -4.62 11.79
CA THR A 14 -4.78 -5.83 12.28
C THR A 14 -4.07 -7.13 11.90
N HIS A 15 -3.00 -7.04 11.13
CA HIS A 15 -2.25 -8.19 10.66
C HIS A 15 -0.83 -7.82 10.29
N ILE A 16 0.04 -8.79 10.32
CA ILE A 16 1.38 -8.79 9.72
C ILE A 16 1.46 -9.92 8.71
N THR A 17 2.00 -9.61 7.54
CA THR A 17 2.43 -10.62 6.57
C THR A 17 3.95 -10.59 6.48
N ALA A 18 4.59 -11.73 6.65
CA ALA A 18 6.02 -11.91 6.47
C ALA A 18 6.29 -12.84 5.29
N ALA A 19 7.33 -12.56 4.53
CA ALA A 19 7.83 -13.44 3.48
C ALA A 19 9.35 -13.32 3.34
N ILE A 20 9.96 -14.34 2.78
CA ILE A 20 11.38 -14.30 2.38
C ILE A 20 11.45 -14.00 0.89
N ILE A 21 12.23 -13.00 0.56
CA ILE A 21 12.42 -12.52 -0.81
C ILE A 21 13.85 -12.79 -1.27
N ASP A 22 14.00 -13.39 -2.44
CA ASP A 22 15.26 -13.35 -3.20
C ASP A 22 15.40 -11.93 -3.75
N ILE A 23 16.33 -11.15 -3.17
CA ILE A 23 16.46 -9.72 -3.51
C ILE A 23 17.18 -9.50 -4.85
N VAL A 24 17.83 -10.51 -5.40
CA VAL A 24 18.45 -10.43 -6.73
C VAL A 24 17.41 -10.65 -7.83
N GLU A 25 16.53 -11.65 -7.62
CA GLU A 25 15.47 -11.98 -8.58
C GLU A 25 14.16 -11.18 -8.31
N MET A 26 14.11 -10.44 -7.20
CA MET A 26 12.90 -9.73 -6.71
C MET A 26 11.68 -10.64 -6.70
N LYS A 27 11.82 -11.80 -6.04
CA LYS A 27 10.79 -12.84 -6.01
C LYS A 27 10.60 -13.38 -4.59
N VAL A 28 9.33 -13.56 -4.21
CA VAL A 28 8.97 -14.25 -2.96
C VAL A 28 9.35 -15.73 -3.08
N ILE A 29 10.01 -16.27 -2.04
CA ILE A 29 10.35 -17.70 -1.95
C ILE A 29 9.08 -18.48 -1.62
N ASP A 30 8.87 -19.56 -2.37
CA ASP A 30 7.71 -20.44 -2.20
C ASP A 30 7.57 -20.90 -0.75
N PHE A 31 6.33 -20.97 -0.26
CA PHE A 31 5.93 -21.37 1.10
C PHE A 31 6.42 -20.45 2.23
N SER A 32 7.20 -19.41 1.95
CA SER A 32 7.68 -18.50 3.00
C SER A 32 6.62 -17.50 3.47
N LEU A 33 5.61 -17.21 2.65
CA LEU A 33 4.57 -16.25 3.01
C LEU A 33 3.76 -16.76 4.20
N HIS A 34 3.77 -15.99 5.28
CA HIS A 34 3.05 -16.29 6.50
C HIS A 34 2.36 -15.05 7.04
N LYS A 35 1.13 -15.22 7.54
CA LYS A 35 0.29 -14.14 8.04
C LYS A 35 -0.20 -14.43 9.44
N GLU A 36 -0.09 -13.44 10.32
CA GLU A 36 -0.68 -13.45 11.66
C GLU A 36 -1.63 -12.27 11.83
N SER A 37 -2.73 -12.51 12.54
CA SER A 37 -3.66 -11.45 12.95
C SER A 37 -3.33 -10.99 14.36
N PHE A 38 -3.46 -9.69 14.63
CA PHE A 38 -3.27 -9.11 15.96
C PHE A 38 -4.12 -7.86 16.14
N ASP A 39 -4.27 -7.43 17.38
CA ASP A 39 -4.77 -6.10 17.73
C ASP A 39 -3.58 -5.17 17.95
N SER A 40 -3.49 -4.12 17.14
CA SER A 40 -2.40 -3.13 17.24
C SER A 40 -2.45 -2.28 18.52
N ASN A 41 -3.50 -2.41 19.34
CA ASN A 41 -3.62 -1.75 20.64
C ASN A 41 -3.19 -2.64 21.83
N LEU A 42 -2.69 -3.85 21.56
CA LEU A 42 -2.05 -4.66 22.59
C LEU A 42 -0.75 -4.02 23.08
N PRO A 43 -0.27 -4.39 24.28
CA PRO A 43 1.05 -4.00 24.76
C PRO A 43 2.15 -4.31 23.73
N VAL A 44 3.16 -3.46 23.68
CA VAL A 44 4.25 -3.56 22.69
C VAL A 44 4.88 -4.95 22.64
N GLU A 45 5.14 -5.53 23.82
CA GLU A 45 5.78 -6.85 23.96
C GLU A 45 4.91 -7.97 23.35
N GLU A 46 3.60 -7.86 23.46
CA GLU A 46 2.67 -8.85 22.88
C GLU A 46 2.64 -8.73 21.36
N VAL A 47 2.55 -7.51 20.84
CA VAL A 47 2.61 -7.26 19.38
C VAL A 47 3.93 -7.74 18.81
N MET A 48 5.06 -7.40 19.46
CA MET A 48 6.39 -7.84 19.01
C MET A 48 6.54 -9.36 19.03
N THR A 49 5.94 -10.05 19.98
CA THR A 49 5.93 -11.52 20.04
C THR A 49 5.19 -12.12 18.82
N ILE A 50 4.07 -11.51 18.42
CA ILE A 50 3.32 -11.96 17.23
C ILE A 50 4.13 -11.68 15.95
N TRP A 51 4.78 -10.54 15.86
CA TRP A 51 5.61 -10.19 14.71
C TRP A 51 6.83 -11.12 14.61
N GLU A 52 7.51 -11.40 15.74
CA GLU A 52 8.59 -12.39 15.79
C GLU A 52 8.15 -13.77 15.30
N LYS A 53 6.99 -14.24 15.76
CA LYS A 53 6.42 -15.51 15.35
C LYS A 53 6.24 -15.57 13.83
N ALA A 54 5.63 -14.54 13.23
CA ALA A 54 5.41 -14.47 11.79
C ALA A 54 6.74 -14.54 11.02
N ILE A 55 7.74 -13.79 11.45
CA ILE A 55 9.07 -13.76 10.84
C ILE A 55 9.76 -15.13 10.94
N ARG A 56 9.78 -15.76 12.12
CA ARG A 56 10.42 -17.05 12.33
C ARG A 56 9.80 -18.16 11.49
N ILE A 57 8.47 -18.22 11.42
CA ILE A 57 7.77 -19.20 10.58
C ILE A 57 8.12 -18.98 9.10
N SER A 58 8.16 -17.72 8.65
CA SER A 58 8.53 -17.38 7.28
C SER A 58 9.97 -17.84 6.94
N ILE A 59 10.92 -17.62 7.85
CA ILE A 59 12.31 -18.06 7.70
C ILE A 59 12.40 -19.59 7.65
N GLU A 60 11.76 -20.27 8.59
CA GLU A 60 11.76 -21.75 8.69
C GLU A 60 11.20 -22.40 7.42
N ASN A 61 10.07 -21.90 6.93
CA ASN A 61 9.41 -22.42 5.73
C ASN A 61 10.25 -22.22 4.46
N SER A 62 10.96 -21.10 4.36
CA SER A 62 11.80 -20.76 3.20
C SER A 62 13.08 -21.59 3.12
N LYS A 63 13.58 -22.07 4.26
CA LYS A 63 14.91 -22.69 4.42
C LYS A 63 16.07 -21.76 3.98
N ALA A 64 15.83 -20.46 3.88
CA ALA A 64 16.84 -19.46 3.52
C ALA A 64 17.92 -19.37 4.61
N LYS A 65 19.20 -19.34 4.21
CA LYS A 65 20.33 -19.30 5.15
C LYS A 65 21.08 -17.97 5.17
N ASN A 66 21.00 -17.21 4.09
CA ASN A 66 21.73 -15.95 3.96
C ASN A 66 20.72 -14.79 3.91
N ILE A 67 20.21 -14.40 5.08
CA ILE A 67 19.31 -13.27 5.22
C ILE A 67 20.15 -12.04 5.52
N VAL A 68 20.13 -11.07 4.58
CA VAL A 68 21.00 -9.89 4.62
C VAL A 68 20.32 -8.65 5.18
N GLY A 69 19.02 -8.71 5.44
CA GLY A 69 18.27 -7.59 6.01
C GLY A 69 16.80 -7.89 6.21
N LEU A 70 16.13 -6.94 6.86
CA LEU A 70 14.67 -6.89 7.07
C LEU A 70 14.14 -5.57 6.55
N ALA A 71 13.06 -5.60 5.80
CA ALA A 71 12.39 -4.38 5.36
C ALA A 71 10.89 -4.47 5.58
N ALA A 72 10.31 -3.41 6.11
CA ALA A 72 8.92 -3.38 6.54
C ALA A 72 8.14 -2.22 5.93
N CYS A 73 6.96 -2.52 5.37
CA CYS A 73 5.93 -1.53 5.15
C CYS A 73 5.30 -1.18 6.49
N MET A 74 5.20 0.11 6.81
CA MET A 74 4.54 0.61 8.02
C MET A 74 3.55 1.71 7.66
N PRO A 75 2.35 1.72 8.26
CA PRO A 75 1.44 2.84 8.09
C PRO A 75 2.01 4.09 8.76
N GLY A 76 1.67 5.26 8.21
CA GLY A 76 2.02 6.56 8.80
C GLY A 76 1.02 7.06 9.85
N PRO A 77 1.41 8.11 10.60
CA PRO A 77 2.72 8.80 10.58
C PRO A 77 3.87 7.98 11.18
N PHE A 78 4.98 7.95 10.47
CA PHE A 78 6.16 7.18 10.87
C PHE A 78 7.43 7.87 10.34
N ASP A 79 8.47 7.95 11.13
CA ASP A 79 9.80 8.38 10.69
C ASP A 79 10.53 7.18 10.09
N TYR A 80 10.40 7.01 8.78
CA TYR A 80 10.91 5.84 8.07
C TYR A 80 12.44 5.77 8.09
N GLU A 81 13.13 6.90 8.12
CA GLU A 81 14.59 6.95 8.19
C GLU A 81 15.10 6.46 9.54
N ASN A 82 14.55 6.97 10.64
CA ASN A 82 14.97 6.66 11.99
C ASN A 82 14.25 5.46 12.60
N GLY A 83 13.12 5.01 12.00
CA GLY A 83 12.31 3.89 12.46
C GLY A 83 11.44 4.22 13.68
N ILE A 84 10.95 5.46 13.79
CA ILE A 84 10.17 5.93 14.96
C ILE A 84 8.69 6.01 14.61
N CYS A 85 7.84 5.37 15.41
CA CYS A 85 6.40 5.42 15.24
C CYS A 85 5.81 6.72 15.83
N TRP A 86 5.12 7.51 15.00
CA TRP A 86 4.41 8.73 15.40
C TRP A 86 2.89 8.61 15.27
N ILE A 87 2.37 7.37 15.17
CA ILE A 87 0.92 7.12 15.08
C ILE A 87 0.29 7.44 16.42
N LYS A 88 -0.69 8.34 16.42
CA LYS A 88 -1.45 8.77 17.59
C LYS A 88 -2.87 9.13 17.20
N ASP A 89 -3.82 8.89 18.12
CA ASP A 89 -5.24 9.25 17.96
C ASP A 89 -5.91 8.61 16.70
N GLN A 90 -5.40 7.43 16.28
CA GLN A 90 -5.91 6.68 15.11
C GLN A 90 -6.49 5.31 15.47
N SER A 91 -6.70 5.02 16.76
CA SER A 91 -7.18 3.72 17.26
C SER A 91 -6.32 2.53 16.80
N LYS A 92 -5.04 2.76 16.58
CA LYS A 92 -4.03 1.75 16.25
C LYS A 92 -2.65 2.22 16.73
N TYR A 93 -1.83 1.29 17.19
CA TYR A 93 -0.44 1.52 17.60
C TYR A 93 -0.23 2.61 18.68
N GLU A 94 -1.24 2.85 19.54
CA GLU A 94 -1.17 3.87 20.58
C GLU A 94 0.02 3.63 21.54
N HIS A 95 0.35 2.37 21.83
CA HIS A 95 1.47 1.99 22.67
C HIS A 95 2.83 2.11 21.99
N PHE A 96 2.87 2.29 20.68
CA PHE A 96 4.11 2.45 19.90
C PHE A 96 4.53 3.91 19.73
N TYR A 97 3.67 4.87 20.10
CA TYR A 97 3.94 6.29 19.91
C TYR A 97 5.28 6.71 20.53
N GLY A 98 6.18 7.26 19.70
CA GLY A 98 7.51 7.71 20.09
C GLY A 98 8.55 6.59 20.25
N LEU A 99 8.17 5.32 20.05
CA LEU A 99 9.12 4.21 20.16
C LEU A 99 9.87 3.99 18.85
N ASN A 100 11.13 3.59 18.97
CA ASN A 100 11.95 3.18 17.84
C ASN A 100 11.72 1.70 17.52
N VAL A 101 10.97 1.42 16.48
CA VAL A 101 10.58 0.06 16.05
C VAL A 101 11.79 -0.74 15.56
N ARG A 102 12.84 -0.07 15.03
CA ARG A 102 14.10 -0.73 14.65
C ARG A 102 14.75 -1.38 15.86
N TYR A 103 14.85 -0.66 16.97
CA TYR A 103 15.42 -1.20 18.20
C TYR A 103 14.55 -2.30 18.82
N LEU A 104 13.22 -2.22 18.67
CA LEU A 104 12.32 -3.30 19.09
C LEU A 104 12.59 -4.57 18.29
N PHE A 105 12.71 -4.49 16.96
CA PHE A 105 13.08 -5.65 16.14
C PHE A 105 14.46 -6.21 16.49
N GLN A 106 15.46 -5.34 16.68
CA GLN A 106 16.81 -5.77 17.09
C GLN A 106 16.79 -6.55 18.39
N GLY A 107 16.08 -6.06 19.39
CA GLY A 107 15.97 -6.72 20.69
C GLY A 107 15.19 -8.05 20.60
N THR A 108 14.01 -8.03 19.99
CA THR A 108 13.12 -9.19 19.91
C THR A 108 13.73 -10.33 19.08
N LEU A 109 14.36 -10.03 17.95
CA LEU A 109 14.95 -11.03 17.06
C LEU A 109 16.41 -11.34 17.40
N ASN A 110 16.99 -10.69 18.40
CA ASN A 110 18.40 -10.82 18.78
C ASN A 110 19.36 -10.54 17.62
N LEU A 111 19.10 -9.45 16.90
CA LEU A 111 19.90 -9.01 15.76
C LEU A 111 21.03 -8.07 16.21
N SER A 112 22.14 -8.08 15.48
CA SER A 112 23.22 -7.12 15.70
C SER A 112 22.78 -5.67 15.34
N SER A 113 23.43 -4.68 15.94
CA SER A 113 23.09 -3.26 15.73
C SER A 113 23.34 -2.79 14.29
N ASP A 114 24.20 -3.47 13.56
CA ASP A 114 24.53 -3.23 12.16
C ASP A 114 23.68 -4.02 11.16
N PHE A 115 22.80 -4.91 11.63
CA PHE A 115 21.88 -5.63 10.77
C PHE A 115 20.87 -4.66 10.12
N PRO A 116 20.78 -4.62 8.78
CA PRO A 116 19.91 -3.70 8.09
C PRO A 116 18.42 -3.95 8.40
N ILE A 117 17.75 -2.94 8.96
CA ILE A 117 16.29 -2.92 9.17
C ILE A 117 15.78 -1.61 8.59
N LEU A 118 15.01 -1.70 7.52
CA LEU A 118 14.53 -0.54 6.77
C LEU A 118 13.00 -0.47 6.81
N PHE A 119 12.48 0.74 6.72
CA PHE A 119 11.06 1.02 6.75
C PHE A 119 10.65 1.91 5.60
N GLU A 120 9.42 1.75 5.12
CA GLU A 120 8.84 2.61 4.11
C GLU A 120 7.31 2.65 4.28
N ASN A 121 6.68 3.67 3.72
CA ASN A 121 5.23 3.79 3.67
C ASN A 121 4.59 2.65 2.86
N ASP A 122 3.41 2.20 3.27
CA ASP A 122 2.68 1.08 2.65
C ASP A 122 2.32 1.35 1.17
N ALA A 123 1.86 2.56 0.83
CA ALA A 123 1.56 2.92 -0.56
C ALA A 123 2.83 3.03 -1.42
N VAL A 124 3.93 3.51 -0.84
CA VAL A 124 5.23 3.58 -1.54
C VAL A 124 5.77 2.17 -1.77
N CYS A 125 5.72 1.30 -0.76
CA CYS A 125 6.08 -0.12 -0.92
C CYS A 125 5.23 -0.78 -2.00
N PHE A 126 3.91 -0.60 -1.98
CA PHE A 126 3.04 -1.13 -3.02
C PHE A 126 3.48 -0.71 -4.42
N GLY A 127 3.67 0.59 -4.65
CA GLY A 127 4.05 1.11 -5.95
C GLY A 127 5.44 0.64 -6.41
N LYS A 128 6.44 0.65 -5.52
CA LYS A 128 7.77 0.10 -5.82
C LYS A 128 7.69 -1.37 -6.22
N GLY A 129 6.93 -2.18 -5.48
CA GLY A 129 6.74 -3.59 -5.79
C GLY A 129 6.09 -3.82 -7.15
N GLU A 130 5.08 -3.04 -7.52
CA GLU A 130 4.46 -3.13 -8.85
C GLU A 130 5.44 -2.74 -9.98
N VAL A 131 6.35 -1.79 -9.71
CA VAL A 131 7.43 -1.45 -10.66
C VAL A 131 8.41 -2.61 -10.82
N PHE A 132 8.82 -3.26 -9.71
CA PHE A 132 9.76 -4.39 -9.76
C PHE A 132 9.14 -5.65 -10.34
N LYS A 133 7.86 -5.95 -10.06
CA LYS A 133 7.13 -7.07 -10.68
C LYS A 133 7.07 -6.97 -12.20
N ASN A 134 7.08 -5.75 -12.73
CA ASN A 134 7.08 -5.50 -14.16
C ASN A 134 8.31 -4.66 -14.52
N SER A 135 9.38 -5.34 -14.92
CA SER A 135 10.67 -4.71 -15.26
C SER A 135 10.56 -3.63 -16.36
N GLY A 136 9.53 -3.70 -17.21
CA GLY A 136 9.22 -2.64 -18.18
C GLY A 136 8.81 -1.31 -17.54
N ASN A 137 8.46 -1.28 -16.27
CA ASN A 137 8.14 -0.06 -15.52
C ASN A 137 9.38 0.59 -14.88
N LEU A 138 10.50 -0.10 -14.78
CA LEU A 138 11.74 0.44 -14.17
C LEU A 138 12.30 1.68 -14.91
N SER A 139 11.99 1.85 -16.20
CA SER A 139 12.42 3.00 -16.99
C SER A 139 11.35 4.11 -17.10
N LYS A 140 10.20 3.93 -16.45
CA LYS A 140 9.02 4.78 -16.60
C LYS A 140 8.78 5.68 -15.40
N LYS A 141 7.96 6.71 -15.61
CA LYS A 141 7.28 7.44 -14.57
C LYS A 141 5.96 6.74 -14.22
N VAL A 142 5.87 6.23 -13.02
CA VAL A 142 4.71 5.47 -12.54
C VAL A 142 4.05 6.23 -11.40
N MET A 143 2.75 6.46 -11.51
CA MET A 143 1.92 6.83 -10.37
C MET A 143 1.14 5.60 -9.93
N ALA A 144 1.16 5.28 -8.65
CA ALA A 144 0.37 4.19 -8.10
C ALA A 144 -0.47 4.67 -6.92
N ILE A 145 -1.66 4.08 -6.77
CA ILE A 145 -2.55 4.36 -5.65
C ILE A 145 -3.05 3.07 -5.01
N THR A 146 -3.40 3.17 -3.72
CA THR A 146 -4.12 2.12 -3.01
C THR A 146 -5.49 2.63 -2.57
N LEU A 147 -6.56 1.94 -2.99
CA LEU A 147 -7.94 2.22 -2.61
C LEU A 147 -8.39 1.21 -1.54
N GLY A 148 -8.62 1.70 -0.33
CA GLY A 148 -9.00 0.86 0.81
C GLY A 148 -9.72 1.66 1.89
N THR A 149 -9.36 1.45 3.16
CA THR A 149 -9.83 2.27 4.29
C THR A 149 -9.51 3.74 4.03
N GLY A 150 -8.32 4.02 3.50
CA GLY A 150 -7.87 5.32 3.04
C GLY A 150 -7.51 5.32 1.56
N LEU A 151 -6.90 6.42 1.11
CA LEU A 151 -6.36 6.66 -0.21
C LEU A 151 -4.84 6.86 -0.11
N GLY A 152 -4.07 5.82 -0.40
CA GLY A 152 -2.62 5.93 -0.51
C GLY A 152 -2.17 6.29 -1.93
N ALA A 153 -1.02 6.95 -2.06
CA ALA A 153 -0.42 7.25 -3.35
C ALA A 153 1.11 7.20 -3.29
N CYS A 154 1.72 6.94 -4.43
CA CYS A 154 3.15 7.14 -4.62
C CYS A 154 3.46 7.52 -6.07
N PHE A 155 4.57 8.23 -6.23
CA PHE A 155 5.11 8.67 -7.51
C PHE A 155 6.51 8.08 -7.65
N ILE A 156 6.78 7.41 -8.76
CA ILE A 156 8.05 6.70 -8.98
C ILE A 156 8.61 7.12 -10.32
N ASP A 157 9.83 7.61 -10.32
CA ASP A 157 10.59 7.90 -11.54
C ASP A 157 11.80 6.96 -11.62
N LYS A 158 11.81 6.08 -12.62
CA LYS A 158 12.88 5.09 -12.84
C LYS A 158 13.22 4.26 -11.58
N GLY A 159 12.19 3.77 -10.90
CA GLY A 159 12.34 2.94 -9.70
C GLY A 159 12.58 3.71 -8.39
N ILE A 160 12.76 5.03 -8.45
CA ILE A 160 12.97 5.89 -7.28
C ILE A 160 11.67 6.58 -6.90
N SER A 161 11.26 6.48 -5.64
CA SER A 161 10.07 7.21 -5.13
C SER A 161 10.36 8.71 -5.02
N ILE A 162 9.41 9.52 -5.49
CA ILE A 162 9.46 10.99 -5.47
C ILE A 162 8.35 11.48 -4.53
N SER A 163 8.72 12.11 -3.43
CA SER A 163 7.78 12.65 -2.43
C SER A 163 7.85 14.16 -2.28
N SER A 164 8.73 14.83 -3.02
CA SER A 164 8.93 16.28 -2.93
C SER A 164 9.19 16.90 -4.29
N GLY A 165 9.07 18.22 -4.35
CA GLY A 165 9.25 19.01 -5.56
C GLY A 165 7.94 19.36 -6.26
N ASP A 166 8.03 20.13 -7.35
CA ASP A 166 6.86 20.72 -8.01
C ASP A 166 5.99 19.71 -8.77
N LEU A 167 6.53 18.53 -9.10
CA LEU A 167 5.83 17.52 -9.92
C LEU A 167 4.88 16.62 -9.14
N VAL A 168 4.97 16.62 -7.82
CA VAL A 168 4.17 15.76 -6.92
C VAL A 168 3.55 16.62 -5.81
N PRO A 169 2.48 16.16 -5.16
CA PRO A 169 1.96 16.86 -3.97
C PRO A 169 2.93 16.74 -2.80
N THR A 170 2.69 17.54 -1.77
CA THR A 170 3.48 17.49 -0.52
C THR A 170 3.53 16.05 0.00
N ASP A 171 4.72 15.58 0.32
CA ASP A 171 5.02 14.23 0.79
C ASP A 171 4.60 13.10 -0.19
N GLY A 172 4.24 13.44 -1.43
CA GLY A 172 3.71 12.49 -2.40
C GLY A 172 2.29 12.01 -2.10
N GLU A 173 1.59 12.67 -1.17
CA GLU A 173 0.30 12.24 -0.66
C GLU A 173 -0.86 12.97 -1.34
N ILE A 174 -1.90 12.24 -1.76
CA ILE A 174 -3.08 12.80 -2.40
C ILE A 174 -4.35 12.72 -1.52
N TYR A 175 -4.32 11.99 -0.42
CA TYR A 175 -5.51 11.75 0.41
C TYR A 175 -6.12 13.05 0.98
N ASN A 176 -5.28 14.02 1.32
CA ASN A 176 -5.64 15.28 1.97
C ASN A 176 -5.84 16.45 1.00
N ILE A 177 -5.76 16.21 -0.30
CA ILE A 177 -5.98 17.27 -1.32
C ILE A 177 -7.43 17.76 -1.22
N PRO A 178 -7.65 19.09 -1.19
CA PRO A 178 -9.00 19.64 -1.23
C PRO A 178 -9.78 19.16 -2.46
N PHE A 179 -10.96 18.60 -2.24
CA PHE A 179 -11.83 18.13 -3.29
C PHE A 179 -13.29 18.33 -2.89
N LYS A 180 -14.05 19.02 -3.73
CA LYS A 180 -15.44 19.42 -3.44
C LYS A 180 -15.56 20.09 -2.06
N ASN A 181 -16.34 19.55 -1.16
CA ASN A 181 -16.58 20.09 0.18
C ASN A 181 -15.72 19.41 1.28
N GLY A 182 -14.69 18.67 0.91
CA GLY A 182 -13.82 17.93 1.82
C GLY A 182 -12.44 17.69 1.23
N ILE A 183 -11.91 16.52 1.46
CA ILE A 183 -10.63 16.06 0.92
C ILE A 183 -10.82 14.85 0.00
N ALA A 184 -9.85 14.56 -0.83
CA ALA A 184 -9.90 13.47 -1.81
C ALA A 184 -10.31 12.13 -1.18
N GLU A 185 -9.75 11.78 -0.01
CA GLU A 185 -10.09 10.55 0.69
C GLU A 185 -11.56 10.44 1.11
N ASP A 186 -12.25 11.56 1.35
CA ASP A 186 -13.67 11.55 1.71
C ASP A 186 -14.57 11.05 0.57
N TYR A 187 -14.05 10.99 -0.65
CA TYR A 187 -14.82 10.64 -1.86
C TYR A 187 -14.42 9.31 -2.49
N VAL A 188 -13.15 8.89 -2.35
CA VAL A 188 -12.61 7.71 -3.06
C VAL A 188 -11.99 6.66 -2.13
N SER A 189 -12.33 6.69 -0.85
CA SER A 189 -12.03 5.63 0.13
C SER A 189 -13.26 4.81 0.46
N ALA A 190 -13.11 3.82 1.35
CA ALA A 190 -14.23 3.00 1.82
C ALA A 190 -15.36 3.86 2.41
N ARG A 191 -15.03 4.87 3.25
CA ARG A 191 -16.05 5.77 3.82
C ARG A 191 -16.76 6.60 2.75
N GLY A 192 -16.03 7.09 1.76
CA GLY A 192 -16.58 7.88 0.68
C GLY A 192 -17.53 7.06 -0.20
N LEU A 193 -17.12 5.85 -0.55
CA LEU A 193 -17.93 4.93 -1.35
C LEU A 193 -19.23 4.53 -0.63
N LEU A 194 -19.17 4.22 0.66
CA LEU A 194 -20.35 3.91 1.47
C LEU A 194 -21.28 5.12 1.63
N ALA A 195 -20.72 6.32 1.78
CA ALA A 195 -21.51 7.57 1.85
C ALA A 195 -22.25 7.85 0.53
N LYS A 196 -21.64 7.59 -0.63
CA LYS A 196 -22.30 7.69 -1.94
C LYS A 196 -23.50 6.75 -2.04
N TYR A 197 -23.32 5.49 -1.68
CA TYR A 197 -24.43 4.54 -1.69
C TYR A 197 -25.55 4.93 -0.74
N PHE A 198 -25.20 5.39 0.47
CA PHE A 198 -26.21 5.89 1.41
C PHE A 198 -26.98 7.08 0.84
N ALA A 199 -26.31 8.04 0.22
CA ALA A 199 -26.96 9.19 -0.41
C ALA A 199 -27.93 8.80 -1.53
N LEU A 200 -27.58 7.76 -2.32
CA LEU A 200 -28.40 7.28 -3.42
C LEU A 200 -29.58 6.41 -2.96
N SER A 201 -29.37 5.56 -1.94
CA SER A 201 -30.32 4.50 -1.58
C SER A 201 -31.07 4.74 -0.28
N GLY A 202 -30.57 5.62 0.59
CA GLY A 202 -31.02 5.77 1.98
C GLY A 202 -30.62 4.59 2.90
N LYS A 203 -29.90 3.58 2.38
CA LYS A 203 -29.53 2.37 3.13
C LYS A 203 -28.08 2.46 3.61
N LYS A 204 -27.87 2.18 4.90
CA LYS A 204 -26.52 2.12 5.50
C LYS A 204 -25.97 0.70 5.38
N LEU A 205 -24.75 0.57 4.88
CA LEU A 205 -23.98 -0.67 4.83
C LEU A 205 -22.83 -0.62 5.85
N ASN A 206 -22.35 -1.78 6.28
CA ASN A 206 -21.27 -1.88 7.25
C ASN A 206 -19.89 -1.82 6.59
N ASN A 207 -19.76 -2.28 5.35
CA ASN A 207 -18.47 -2.36 4.64
C ASN A 207 -18.65 -2.38 3.11
N CYS A 208 -17.55 -2.17 2.40
CA CYS A 208 -17.55 -2.16 0.93
C CYS A 208 -17.78 -3.54 0.31
N LEU A 209 -17.57 -4.64 1.03
CA LEU A 209 -17.87 -5.98 0.52
C LEU A 209 -19.37 -6.20 0.35
N GLU A 210 -20.19 -5.70 1.30
CA GLU A 210 -21.65 -5.70 1.16
C GLU A 210 -22.07 -4.91 -0.10
N LEU A 211 -21.49 -3.73 -0.31
CA LEU A 211 -21.77 -2.93 -1.49
C LEU A 211 -21.34 -3.62 -2.80
N PHE A 212 -20.16 -4.24 -2.80
CA PHE A 212 -19.67 -5.03 -3.93
C PHE A 212 -20.63 -6.19 -4.28
N ASN A 213 -21.12 -6.91 -3.25
CA ASN A 213 -22.06 -8.00 -3.46
C ASN A 213 -23.42 -7.51 -4.00
N LEU A 214 -23.88 -6.32 -3.59
CA LEU A 214 -25.07 -5.69 -4.18
C LEU A 214 -24.84 -5.33 -5.66
N ALA A 215 -23.68 -4.77 -5.99
CA ALA A 215 -23.34 -4.45 -7.39
C ALA A 215 -23.24 -5.72 -8.24
N LYS A 216 -22.70 -6.81 -7.70
CA LYS A 216 -22.69 -8.14 -8.34
C LYS A 216 -24.09 -8.73 -8.54
N ALA A 217 -25.02 -8.40 -7.65
CA ALA A 217 -26.44 -8.75 -7.78
C ALA A 217 -27.24 -7.74 -8.65
N GLU A 218 -26.53 -6.93 -9.45
CA GLU A 218 -27.09 -5.94 -10.38
C GLU A 218 -27.93 -4.81 -9.72
N ASP A 219 -27.71 -4.51 -8.43
CA ASP A 219 -28.30 -3.33 -7.80
C ASP A 219 -27.76 -2.07 -8.49
N GLN A 220 -28.66 -1.35 -9.16
CA GLN A 220 -28.29 -0.19 -10.00
C GLN A 220 -27.76 0.97 -9.19
N LEU A 221 -28.17 1.12 -7.90
CA LEU A 221 -27.69 2.19 -7.03
C LEU A 221 -26.28 1.85 -6.50
N ALA A 222 -26.00 0.58 -6.26
CA ALA A 222 -24.66 0.12 -5.90
C ALA A 222 -23.68 0.32 -7.07
N ILE A 223 -24.06 -0.07 -8.27
CA ILE A 223 -23.28 0.14 -9.50
C ILE A 223 -23.03 1.65 -9.70
N LYS A 224 -24.06 2.48 -9.55
CA LYS A 224 -23.96 3.93 -9.68
C LYS A 224 -23.00 4.54 -8.66
N ALA A 225 -23.00 4.08 -7.39
CA ALA A 225 -22.06 4.55 -6.37
C ALA A 225 -20.60 4.29 -6.77
N PHE A 226 -20.30 3.12 -7.34
CA PHE A 226 -18.96 2.82 -7.89
C PHE A 226 -18.63 3.70 -9.09
N GLN A 227 -19.56 3.93 -10.01
CA GLN A 227 -19.34 4.79 -11.18
C GLN A 227 -19.02 6.22 -10.75
N GLU A 228 -19.79 6.79 -9.82
CA GLU A 228 -19.53 8.13 -9.28
C GLU A 228 -18.19 8.21 -8.54
N MET A 229 -17.78 7.14 -7.84
CA MET A 229 -16.43 7.06 -7.26
C MET A 229 -15.34 7.06 -8.34
N GLY A 230 -15.56 6.34 -9.44
CA GLY A 230 -14.63 6.31 -10.58
C GLY A 230 -14.47 7.69 -11.25
N GLU A 231 -15.58 8.44 -11.37
CA GLU A 231 -15.54 9.81 -11.90
C GLU A 231 -14.78 10.76 -10.97
N ASP A 232 -15.06 10.69 -9.67
CA ASP A 232 -14.34 11.50 -8.67
C ASP A 232 -12.85 11.16 -8.63
N LEU A 233 -12.52 9.86 -8.70
CA LEU A 233 -11.14 9.42 -8.78
C LEU A 233 -10.41 10.01 -9.98
N ALA A 234 -11.05 10.04 -11.15
CA ALA A 234 -10.46 10.64 -12.34
C ALA A 234 -10.19 12.14 -12.14
N GLU A 235 -11.13 12.87 -11.56
CA GLU A 235 -10.98 14.31 -11.29
C GLU A 235 -9.84 14.61 -10.31
N ILE A 236 -9.66 13.76 -9.28
CA ILE A 236 -8.59 13.88 -8.29
C ILE A 236 -7.22 13.56 -8.91
N ILE A 237 -7.13 12.50 -9.72
CA ILE A 237 -5.85 11.95 -10.17
C ILE A 237 -5.32 12.66 -11.41
N MET A 238 -6.20 13.08 -12.32
CA MET A 238 -5.82 13.63 -13.63
C MET A 238 -4.80 14.77 -13.56
N PRO A 239 -4.94 15.81 -12.69
CA PRO A 239 -3.96 16.87 -12.58
C PRO A 239 -2.55 16.38 -12.23
N TRP A 240 -2.47 15.30 -11.46
CA TRP A 240 -1.20 14.73 -11.02
C TRP A 240 -0.59 13.80 -12.07
N LEU A 241 -1.39 13.06 -12.82
CA LEU A 241 -0.91 12.30 -13.98
C LEU A 241 -0.26 13.23 -15.02
N GLU A 242 -0.89 14.35 -15.30
CA GLU A 242 -0.37 15.36 -16.25
C GLU A 242 0.90 16.03 -15.71
N LYS A 243 0.85 16.54 -14.49
CA LYS A 243 1.95 17.26 -13.86
C LYS A 243 3.19 16.40 -13.69
N PHE A 244 3.03 15.15 -13.25
CA PHE A 244 4.10 14.16 -13.13
C PHE A 244 4.54 13.61 -14.49
N SER A 245 3.71 13.77 -15.54
CA SER A 245 3.88 13.15 -16.85
C SER A 245 3.99 11.61 -16.74
N ALA A 246 3.03 11.01 -16.04
CA ALA A 246 3.03 9.58 -15.78
C ALA A 246 2.86 8.76 -17.07
N ASP A 247 3.74 7.79 -17.28
CA ASP A 247 3.62 6.80 -18.36
C ASP A 247 2.63 5.70 -18.00
N SER A 248 2.54 5.38 -16.70
CA SER A 248 1.72 4.28 -16.16
C SER A 248 1.00 4.73 -14.90
N PHE A 249 -0.26 4.32 -14.76
CA PHE A 249 -1.07 4.49 -13.57
C PHE A 249 -1.54 3.13 -13.05
N ILE A 250 -1.22 2.81 -11.81
CA ILE A 250 -1.50 1.51 -11.20
C ILE A 250 -2.46 1.71 -10.03
N ILE A 251 -3.56 0.96 -10.03
CA ILE A 251 -4.57 1.00 -8.98
C ILE A 251 -4.52 -0.31 -8.18
N GLY A 252 -4.29 -0.22 -6.89
CA GLY A 252 -4.32 -1.33 -5.95
C GLY A 252 -5.27 -1.10 -4.78
N GLY A 253 -5.13 -1.93 -3.74
CA GLY A 253 -5.98 -1.91 -2.56
C GLY A 253 -7.26 -2.76 -2.71
N LYS A 254 -7.96 -2.96 -1.59
CA LYS A 254 -9.11 -3.88 -1.56
C LYS A 254 -10.29 -3.44 -2.44
N ILE A 255 -10.48 -2.13 -2.63
CA ILE A 255 -11.55 -1.59 -3.48
C ILE A 255 -11.22 -1.82 -4.97
N ALA A 256 -9.95 -1.95 -5.35
CA ALA A 256 -9.55 -2.26 -6.72
C ALA A 256 -10.12 -3.59 -7.24
N ASN A 257 -10.45 -4.53 -6.33
CA ASN A 257 -11.15 -5.78 -6.69
C ASN A 257 -12.55 -5.54 -7.30
N ALA A 258 -13.12 -4.36 -7.09
CA ALA A 258 -14.39 -3.93 -7.67
C ALA A 258 -14.20 -3.08 -8.95
N SER A 259 -13.03 -3.13 -9.58
CA SER A 259 -12.67 -2.30 -10.73
C SER A 259 -13.65 -2.39 -11.90
N GLU A 260 -14.28 -3.52 -12.11
CA GLU A 260 -15.31 -3.70 -13.16
C GLU A 260 -16.43 -2.66 -13.08
N PHE A 261 -16.76 -2.15 -11.88
CA PHE A 261 -17.84 -1.19 -11.66
C PHE A 261 -17.40 0.28 -11.76
N PHE A 262 -16.16 0.61 -11.40
CA PHE A 262 -15.70 2.02 -11.39
C PHE A 262 -14.72 2.34 -12.54
N LEU A 263 -13.91 1.37 -12.98
CA LEU A 263 -12.87 1.59 -13.98
C LEU A 263 -13.41 2.09 -15.34
N PRO A 264 -14.59 1.65 -15.84
CA PRO A 264 -15.14 2.20 -17.07
C PRO A 264 -15.40 3.71 -16.99
N ALA A 265 -15.99 4.20 -15.89
CA ALA A 265 -16.27 5.63 -15.68
C ALA A 265 -14.98 6.42 -15.51
N PHE A 266 -14.03 5.91 -14.72
CA PHE A 266 -12.69 6.46 -14.55
C PHE A 266 -11.97 6.60 -15.89
N SER A 267 -11.85 5.49 -16.64
CA SER A 267 -11.11 5.45 -17.92
C SER A 267 -11.74 6.35 -19.00
N LYS A 268 -13.06 6.49 -18.98
CA LYS A 268 -13.77 7.42 -19.89
C LYS A 268 -13.32 8.85 -19.64
N LYS A 269 -13.34 9.32 -18.38
CA LYS A 269 -12.90 10.68 -18.02
C LYS A 269 -11.42 10.93 -18.33
N ILE A 270 -10.54 9.96 -18.06
CA ILE A 270 -9.11 10.06 -18.40
C ILE A 270 -8.91 10.19 -19.92
N LYS A 271 -9.65 9.44 -20.73
CA LYS A 271 -9.56 9.56 -22.20
C LYS A 271 -10.11 10.90 -22.71
N GLU A 272 -11.19 11.40 -22.12
CA GLU A 272 -11.79 12.68 -22.47
C GLU A 272 -10.83 13.86 -22.21
N SER A 273 -9.90 13.74 -21.26
CA SER A 273 -8.83 14.73 -21.04
C SER A 273 -7.70 14.69 -22.07
N GLY A 274 -7.68 13.69 -22.95
CA GLY A 274 -6.61 13.49 -23.94
C GLY A 274 -5.40 12.74 -23.39
N SER A 275 -5.45 12.24 -22.16
CA SER A 275 -4.35 11.47 -21.57
C SER A 275 -4.23 10.06 -22.18
N ASN A 276 -2.98 9.67 -22.47
CA ASN A 276 -2.64 8.33 -22.99
C ASN A 276 -1.95 7.45 -21.94
N VAL A 277 -2.08 7.79 -20.65
CA VAL A 277 -1.47 6.99 -19.58
C VAL A 277 -1.94 5.55 -19.60
N GLY A 278 -1.02 4.59 -19.45
CA GLY A 278 -1.35 3.19 -19.33
C GLY A 278 -1.98 2.90 -17.96
N ILE A 279 -3.23 2.43 -17.92
CA ILE A 279 -3.94 2.13 -16.66
C ILE A 279 -3.91 0.62 -16.42
N SER A 280 -3.56 0.20 -15.21
CA SER A 280 -3.59 -1.20 -14.79
C SER A 280 -4.12 -1.36 -13.36
N ILE A 281 -4.70 -2.53 -13.09
CA ILE A 281 -5.16 -2.94 -11.76
C ILE A 281 -4.18 -3.97 -11.22
N SER A 282 -3.70 -3.76 -10.01
CA SER A 282 -2.88 -4.75 -9.32
C SER A 282 -3.71 -5.98 -8.94
N THR A 283 -3.16 -7.15 -9.19
CA THR A 283 -3.80 -8.44 -8.85
C THR A 283 -3.30 -9.03 -7.55
N ASP A 284 -2.18 -8.50 -7.00
CA ASP A 284 -1.54 -9.05 -5.82
C ASP A 284 -0.83 -7.94 -5.02
N ASN A 285 -1.64 -7.20 -4.27
CA ASN A 285 -1.19 -6.04 -3.51
C ASN A 285 -0.21 -6.41 -2.39
N GLU A 286 -0.42 -7.57 -1.73
CA GLU A 286 0.40 -8.00 -0.60
C GLU A 286 1.81 -8.39 -1.07
N ILE A 287 1.91 -9.14 -2.17
CA ILE A 287 3.22 -9.45 -2.78
C ILE A 287 3.91 -8.18 -3.26
N ALA A 288 3.17 -7.24 -3.86
CA ALA A 288 3.75 -5.98 -4.28
C ALA A 288 4.32 -5.20 -3.08
N ALA A 289 3.60 -5.09 -1.98
CA ALA A 289 4.07 -4.41 -0.78
C ALA A 289 5.36 -5.05 -0.23
N LEU A 290 5.41 -6.38 -0.13
CA LEU A 290 6.60 -7.13 0.32
C LEU A 290 7.82 -6.93 -0.58
N LEU A 291 7.64 -6.98 -1.91
CA LEU A 291 8.71 -6.73 -2.88
C LEU A 291 9.18 -5.28 -2.81
N GLY A 292 8.25 -4.34 -2.70
CA GLY A 292 8.59 -2.93 -2.58
C GLY A 292 9.36 -2.60 -1.30
N ALA A 293 8.98 -3.17 -0.17
CA ALA A 293 9.75 -3.04 1.07
C ALA A 293 11.17 -3.55 0.88
N THR A 294 11.34 -4.78 0.40
CA THR A 294 12.67 -5.38 0.23
C THR A 294 13.51 -4.72 -0.85
N SER A 295 12.90 -3.98 -1.79
CA SER A 295 13.63 -3.17 -2.75
C SER A 295 14.52 -2.09 -2.10
N LEU A 296 14.26 -1.72 -0.85
CA LEU A 296 15.10 -0.80 -0.07
C LEU A 296 16.49 -1.39 0.23
N LEU A 297 16.60 -2.72 0.28
CA LEU A 297 17.84 -3.45 0.52
C LEU A 297 18.62 -3.75 -0.77
N TYR A 298 17.98 -3.51 -1.92
CA TYR A 298 18.61 -3.68 -3.22
C TYR A 298 19.48 -2.46 -3.50
N THR A 299 20.77 -2.62 -3.37
CA THR A 299 21.74 -1.60 -3.79
C THR A 299 21.96 -1.76 -5.29
N VAL A 300 21.52 -0.78 -6.06
CA VAL A 300 21.81 -0.69 -7.50
C VAL A 300 23.28 -0.33 -7.72
#